data_038a9d7000c67747be3dd553d558119a
#
_entry.id   038a9d7000c67747be3dd553d558119a
#
_cell.length_a   1.000
_cell.length_b   1.000
_cell.length_c   1.000
_cell.angle_alpha   90.00
_cell.angle_beta   90.00
_cell.angle_gamma   90.00
#
_symmetry.space_group_name_H-M   'P 1'
#
loop_
_entity.id
_entity.type
_entity.pdbx_description
1 polymer ?
#
loop_
_entity_poly.entity_id
_entity_poly.type
_entity_poly.pdbx_seq_one_letter_code
_entity_poly.pdbx_strand_id
1 'polypeptide(L)'
;MSIYYNVFWTASQAENAPLYKRKLQKGINNFVFTAYNTIVEEITITQNGFDGLYMSYLYGKVRERFSFLPAECGLEKQGERTEIAFKTDGEYCPYVRKFLQEHIADVIAIGYKYEFFKRRLSLPLLSGEQKRLLLTALVAADYREDRAYVAKRLCGFEEYCLDGVFHFRLQELKRRWENIADYVPTDMTESSVDGFIEFLVDDGEGKLYIKNGKAYDADYRLLSRSLLTGVQSPIGEVLLGGAEQVYCFGEVDDRTRAFLKKYYAAKAVFC
;
A
#
# COMPACT_ATOMS: atom_id res chain seq x y z
N MET A 1 20.27 19.79 14.65
CA MET A 1 19.79 19.31 15.96
C MET A 1 18.89 20.40 16.53
N SER A 2 17.59 20.31 16.28
CA SER A 2 16.59 21.29 16.73
C SER A 2 15.80 20.69 17.90
N ILE A 3 15.87 21.35 19.04
CA ILE A 3 15.16 20.97 20.26
C ILE A 3 13.86 21.77 20.27
N TYR A 4 12.71 21.09 20.16
CA TYR A 4 11.40 21.72 20.32
C TYR A 4 10.83 21.38 21.70
N TYR A 5 10.56 22.45 22.51
CA TYR A 5 9.82 22.33 23.75
C TYR A 5 8.33 22.51 23.46
N ASN A 6 7.52 21.48 23.69
CA ASN A 6 6.07 21.63 23.77
C ASN A 6 5.67 21.89 25.22
N VAL A 7 5.46 23.16 25.55
CA VAL A 7 4.82 23.58 26.81
C VAL A 7 3.36 23.89 26.51
N PHE A 8 2.48 22.97 26.80
CA PHE A 8 1.04 23.27 26.86
C PHE A 8 0.56 23.15 28.30
N TRP A 9 0.41 24.31 28.93
CA TRP A 9 -0.64 24.67 29.90
C TRP A 9 -0.31 26.03 30.49
N THR A 10 -1.10 27.04 30.11
CA THR A 10 -0.98 28.36 30.72
C THR A 10 -1.73 28.40 32.04
N ALA A 11 -1.17 29.08 33.03
CA ALA A 11 -1.65 29.17 34.42
C ALA A 11 -3.06 29.80 34.62
N SER A 12 -3.70 30.26 33.53
CA SER A 12 -4.97 31.01 33.66
C SER A 12 -6.24 30.14 33.68
N GLN A 13 -6.14 28.81 33.53
CA GLN A 13 -7.31 27.92 33.54
C GLN A 13 -7.52 27.17 34.87
N ALA A 14 -6.74 27.44 35.89
CA ALA A 14 -6.77 26.71 37.17
C ALA A 14 -7.88 27.16 38.13
N GLU A 15 -8.53 28.30 37.93
CA GLU A 15 -9.45 28.88 38.93
C GLU A 15 -10.87 28.29 38.95
N ASN A 16 -11.27 27.53 37.89
CA ASN A 16 -12.65 27.01 37.79
C ASN A 16 -12.76 25.47 37.79
N ALA A 17 -11.81 24.75 38.38
CA ALA A 17 -11.85 23.28 38.42
C ALA A 17 -12.62 22.74 39.63
N PRO A 18 -13.44 21.68 39.47
CA PRO A 18 -14.20 21.05 40.59
C PRO A 18 -13.30 20.56 41.73
N LEU A 19 -13.83 20.55 42.95
CA LEU A 19 -13.11 20.27 44.22
C LEU A 19 -12.29 18.96 44.24
N TYR A 20 -12.63 17.95 43.46
CA TYR A 20 -11.86 16.70 43.39
C TYR A 20 -10.52 16.87 42.67
N LYS A 21 -10.40 17.80 41.73
CA LYS A 21 -9.13 18.14 41.07
C LYS A 21 -8.15 18.85 42.01
N ARG A 22 -8.61 19.55 43.04
CA ARG A 22 -7.75 20.21 44.06
C ARG A 22 -7.03 19.20 44.97
N LYS A 23 -7.61 18.00 45.19
CA LYS A 23 -6.95 16.95 46.00
C LYS A 23 -5.84 16.23 45.23
N LEU A 24 -5.95 16.14 43.92
CA LEU A 24 -4.89 15.59 43.06
C LEU A 24 -3.69 16.54 42.95
N GLN A 25 -3.91 17.83 42.97
CA GLN A 25 -2.85 18.83 42.86
C GLN A 25 -1.90 18.88 44.10
N LYS A 26 -2.38 18.50 45.30
CA LYS A 26 -1.51 18.40 46.52
C LYS A 26 -0.62 17.15 46.53
N GLY A 27 -0.92 16.11 45.74
CA GLY A 27 -0.10 14.90 45.59
C GLY A 27 0.98 15.01 44.51
N ILE A 28 0.89 16.02 43.63
CA ILE A 28 1.74 16.14 42.44
C ILE A 28 3.04 16.94 42.68
N ASN A 29 3.12 17.66 43.81
CA ASN A 29 4.30 18.49 44.12
C ASN A 29 5.61 17.71 44.39
N ASN A 30 5.61 16.37 44.33
CA ASN A 30 6.81 15.54 44.43
C ASN A 30 7.07 14.70 43.18
N PHE A 31 6.35 14.91 42.08
CA PHE A 31 6.77 14.35 40.81
C PHE A 31 7.89 15.21 40.22
N VAL A 32 9.11 14.73 40.35
CA VAL A 32 10.23 15.20 39.51
C VAL A 32 9.81 14.93 38.06
N PHE A 33 9.47 15.98 37.34
CA PHE A 33 9.34 15.92 35.87
C PHE A 33 10.71 15.57 35.34
N THR A 34 10.98 14.29 35.18
CA THR A 34 12.07 13.85 34.29
C THR A 34 11.61 14.24 32.89
N ALA A 35 12.15 15.33 32.36
CA ALA A 35 12.00 15.68 30.97
C ALA A 35 12.66 14.53 30.19
N TYR A 36 11.86 13.58 29.71
CA TYR A 36 12.34 12.63 28.74
C TYR A 36 12.68 13.46 27.48
N ASN A 37 13.98 13.57 27.17
CA ASN A 37 14.41 14.03 25.86
C ASN A 37 13.96 12.96 24.85
N THR A 38 12.73 13.07 24.37
CA THR A 38 12.22 12.21 23.30
C THR A 38 13.02 12.59 22.05
N ILE A 39 13.81 11.63 21.55
CA ILE A 39 14.51 11.81 20.28
C ILE A 39 13.46 11.68 19.20
N VAL A 40 13.15 12.79 18.52
CA VAL A 40 12.28 12.78 17.34
C VAL A 40 13.11 12.31 16.16
N GLU A 41 12.67 11.24 15.52
CA GLU A 41 13.25 10.73 14.28
C GLU A 41 12.36 11.08 13.09
N GLU A 42 13.00 11.29 11.94
CA GLU A 42 12.33 11.58 10.68
C GLU A 42 12.61 10.46 9.66
N ILE A 43 11.54 9.98 9.02
CA ILE A 43 11.61 9.04 7.90
C ILE A 43 11.15 9.79 6.65
N THR A 44 12.01 9.82 5.63
CA THR A 44 11.72 10.51 4.38
C THR A 44 11.57 9.51 3.24
N ILE A 45 10.51 9.69 2.44
CA ILE A 45 10.27 8.94 1.21
C ILE A 45 10.16 9.95 0.08
N THR A 46 10.88 9.72 -1.02
CA THR A 46 10.87 10.60 -2.18
C THR A 46 10.60 9.84 -3.47
N GLN A 47 9.94 10.49 -4.40
CA GLN A 47 9.71 10.02 -5.75
C GLN A 47 9.81 11.17 -6.74
N ASN A 48 10.40 10.92 -7.91
CA ASN A 48 10.36 11.83 -9.04
C ASN A 48 9.28 11.36 -10.01
N GLY A 49 8.47 12.29 -10.54
CA GLY A 49 7.42 11.98 -11.51
C GLY A 49 6.14 12.75 -11.26
N PHE A 50 5.22 12.67 -12.25
CA PHE A 50 4.13 13.65 -12.35
C PHE A 50 2.87 13.30 -11.58
N ASP A 51 2.49 12.04 -11.43
CA ASP A 51 1.14 11.72 -10.98
C ASP A 51 0.98 11.57 -9.46
N GLY A 52 2.08 11.44 -8.72
CA GLY A 52 2.04 11.36 -7.25
C GLY A 52 1.17 10.22 -6.68
N LEU A 53 0.67 9.31 -7.53
CA LEU A 53 -0.23 8.23 -7.14
C LEU A 53 0.37 7.36 -6.03
N TYR A 54 1.62 6.93 -6.21
CA TYR A 54 2.29 6.06 -5.26
C TYR A 54 2.56 6.75 -3.93
N MET A 55 2.92 8.03 -3.98
CA MET A 55 3.12 8.84 -2.79
C MET A 55 1.80 9.09 -2.05
N SER A 56 0.72 9.38 -2.78
CA SER A 56 -0.62 9.52 -2.18
C SER A 56 -1.10 8.21 -1.54
N TYR A 57 -0.82 7.06 -2.16
CA TYR A 57 -1.11 5.74 -1.59
C TYR A 57 -0.35 5.52 -0.28
N LEU A 58 0.97 5.73 -0.26
CA LEU A 58 1.80 5.58 0.93
C LEU A 58 1.37 6.53 2.06
N TYR A 59 1.14 7.80 1.73
CA TYR A 59 0.66 8.80 2.67
C TYR A 59 -0.68 8.40 3.30
N GLY A 60 -1.63 7.95 2.48
CA GLY A 60 -2.93 7.46 2.95
C GLY A 60 -2.79 6.29 3.92
N LYS A 61 -1.94 5.29 3.58
CA LYS A 61 -1.69 4.12 4.43
C LYS A 61 -1.07 4.49 5.78
N VAL A 62 -0.08 5.39 5.78
CA VAL A 62 0.56 5.87 7.01
C VAL A 62 -0.44 6.61 7.90
N ARG A 63 -1.21 7.53 7.32
CA ARG A 63 -2.21 8.29 8.07
C ARG A 63 -3.30 7.40 8.67
N GLU A 64 -3.77 6.42 7.90
CA GLU A 64 -4.78 5.46 8.38
C GLU A 64 -4.24 4.65 9.57
N ARG A 65 -3.01 4.14 9.46
CA ARG A 65 -2.42 3.23 10.45
C ARG A 65 -1.95 3.93 11.71
N PHE A 66 -1.39 5.13 11.58
CA PHE A 66 -0.69 5.83 12.67
C PHE A 66 -1.38 7.13 13.11
N SER A 67 -2.67 7.30 12.81
CA SER A 67 -3.46 8.47 13.21
C SER A 67 -3.54 8.68 14.72
N PHE A 68 -3.26 7.65 15.52
CA PHE A 68 -3.28 7.70 16.98
C PHE A 68 -1.92 8.03 17.61
N LEU A 69 -0.83 8.05 16.83
CA LEU A 69 0.49 8.40 17.34
C LEU A 69 0.68 9.92 17.42
N PRO A 70 1.47 10.42 18.37
CA PRO A 70 1.97 11.79 18.37
C PRO A 70 3.02 11.94 17.26
N ALA A 71 2.56 12.07 16.03
CA ALA A 71 3.42 12.10 14.86
C ALA A 71 2.95 13.15 13.86
N GLU A 72 3.91 13.75 13.16
CA GLU A 72 3.64 14.64 12.03
C GLU A 72 3.88 13.89 10.73
N CYS A 73 2.92 13.94 9.81
CA CYS A 73 3.07 13.36 8.48
C CYS A 73 2.70 14.41 7.43
N GLY A 74 3.69 14.82 6.65
CA GLY A 74 3.56 15.76 5.54
C GLY A 74 3.68 15.06 4.20
N LEU A 75 2.92 15.54 3.20
CA LEU A 75 3.09 15.20 1.78
C LEU A 75 3.28 16.50 1.03
N GLU A 76 4.44 16.68 0.45
CA GLU A 76 4.80 17.89 -0.29
C GLU A 76 5.20 17.57 -1.73
N LYS A 77 4.89 18.49 -2.64
CA LYS A 77 5.31 18.42 -4.04
C LYS A 77 6.10 19.66 -4.40
N GLN A 78 7.35 19.45 -4.82
CA GLN A 78 8.26 20.51 -5.26
C GLN A 78 8.71 20.22 -6.71
N GLY A 79 8.05 20.87 -7.67
CA GLY A 79 8.26 20.58 -9.09
C GLY A 79 7.87 19.15 -9.45
N GLU A 80 8.84 18.35 -9.92
CA GLU A 80 8.64 16.94 -10.25
C GLU A 80 8.88 15.99 -9.06
N ARG A 81 9.44 16.48 -7.96
CA ARG A 81 9.72 15.67 -6.77
C ARG A 81 8.53 15.74 -5.81
N THR A 82 8.08 14.57 -5.38
CA THR A 82 7.11 14.42 -4.31
C THR A 82 7.80 13.79 -3.11
N GLU A 83 7.52 14.30 -1.91
CA GLU A 83 8.15 13.87 -0.67
C GLU A 83 7.11 13.62 0.43
N ILE A 84 7.28 12.52 1.15
CA ILE A 84 6.60 12.27 2.43
C ILE A 84 7.64 12.38 3.52
N ALA A 85 7.40 13.25 4.49
CA ALA A 85 8.16 13.35 5.73
C ALA A 85 7.28 12.86 6.88
N PHE A 86 7.75 11.85 7.63
CA PHE A 86 7.09 11.33 8.81
C PHE A 86 8.00 11.51 10.02
N LYS A 87 7.54 12.31 11.00
CA LYS A 87 8.27 12.61 12.24
C LYS A 87 7.55 11.96 13.41
N THR A 88 8.27 11.19 14.20
CA THR A 88 7.72 10.51 15.38
C THR A 88 8.78 10.31 16.45
N ASP A 89 8.36 9.95 17.65
CA ASP A 89 9.27 9.56 18.72
C ASP A 89 10.06 8.32 18.31
N GLY A 90 11.35 8.26 18.64
CA GLY A 90 12.28 7.22 18.23
C GLY A 90 11.83 5.81 18.60
N GLU A 91 11.03 5.65 19.66
CA GLU A 91 10.47 4.35 20.06
C GLU A 91 9.48 3.77 19.03
N TYR A 92 8.77 4.63 18.27
CA TYR A 92 7.82 4.19 17.23
C TYR A 92 8.47 4.06 15.85
N CYS A 93 9.62 4.67 15.64
CA CYS A 93 10.31 4.70 14.35
C CYS A 93 10.53 3.31 13.73
N PRO A 94 10.96 2.26 14.46
CA PRO A 94 11.13 0.92 13.88
C PRO A 94 9.81 0.33 13.34
N TYR A 95 8.68 0.56 14.03
CA TYR A 95 7.36 0.07 13.60
C TYR A 95 6.88 0.79 12.35
N VAL A 96 7.02 2.12 12.33
CA VAL A 96 6.67 2.94 11.16
C VAL A 96 7.54 2.56 9.97
N ARG A 97 8.85 2.40 10.17
CA ARG A 97 9.80 2.01 9.13
C ARG A 97 9.46 0.65 8.53
N LYS A 98 9.17 -0.35 9.36
CA LYS A 98 8.74 -1.67 8.89
C LYS A 98 7.45 -1.59 8.07
N PHE A 99 6.45 -0.87 8.56
CA PHE A 99 5.18 -0.67 7.87
C PHE A 99 5.39 0.02 6.50
N LEU A 100 6.21 1.07 6.45
CA LEU A 100 6.55 1.76 5.21
C LEU A 100 7.27 0.84 4.23
N GLN A 101 8.24 0.05 4.69
CA GLN A 101 8.94 -0.92 3.84
C GLN A 101 7.99 -1.93 3.18
N GLU A 102 7.00 -2.42 3.92
CA GLU A 102 5.97 -3.32 3.39
C GLU A 102 5.14 -2.67 2.29
N HIS A 103 4.71 -1.41 2.47
CA HIS A 103 3.92 -0.69 1.48
C HIS A 103 4.75 -0.13 0.30
N ILE A 104 6.01 0.21 0.52
CA ILE A 104 6.96 0.50 -0.56
C ILE A 104 7.18 -0.75 -1.43
N ALA A 105 7.26 -1.92 -0.81
CA ALA A 105 7.34 -3.17 -1.55
C ALA A 105 6.09 -3.41 -2.40
N ASP A 106 4.88 -3.10 -1.90
CA ASP A 106 3.65 -3.14 -2.68
C ASP A 106 3.69 -2.15 -3.87
N VAL A 107 4.13 -0.91 -3.64
CA VAL A 107 4.27 0.10 -4.70
C VAL A 107 5.18 -0.39 -5.83
N ILE A 108 6.32 -0.99 -5.48
CA ILE A 108 7.27 -1.47 -6.48
C ILE A 108 6.74 -2.74 -7.17
N ALA A 109 6.32 -3.75 -6.40
CA ALA A 109 5.88 -5.03 -6.94
C ALA A 109 4.56 -4.95 -7.75
N ILE A 110 3.74 -3.94 -7.50
CA ILE A 110 2.50 -3.72 -8.24
C ILE A 110 2.64 -2.54 -9.20
N GLY A 111 2.87 -1.33 -8.68
CA GLY A 111 2.80 -0.11 -9.46
C GLY A 111 3.91 -0.02 -10.51
N TYR A 112 5.17 -0.17 -10.09
CA TYR A 112 6.31 -0.12 -11.02
C TYR A 112 6.28 -1.29 -12.01
N LYS A 113 5.90 -2.50 -11.57
CA LYS A 113 5.75 -3.67 -12.46
C LYS A 113 4.64 -3.48 -13.50
N TYR A 114 3.49 -2.94 -13.07
CA TYR A 114 2.37 -2.64 -13.98
C TYR A 114 2.77 -1.62 -15.05
N GLU A 115 3.39 -0.51 -14.68
CA GLU A 115 3.87 0.50 -15.61
C GLU A 115 5.01 -0.02 -16.51
N PHE A 116 5.87 -0.90 -15.98
CA PHE A 116 6.90 -1.58 -16.77
C PHE A 116 6.27 -2.42 -17.90
N PHE A 117 5.33 -3.32 -17.60
CA PHE A 117 4.65 -4.13 -18.59
C PHE A 117 3.81 -3.30 -19.56
N LYS A 118 3.11 -2.30 -19.06
CA LYS A 118 2.31 -1.38 -19.90
C LYS A 118 3.13 -0.67 -20.97
N ARG A 119 4.38 -0.33 -20.67
CA ARG A 119 5.31 0.29 -21.63
C ARG A 119 6.00 -0.72 -22.55
N ARG A 120 6.26 -1.91 -22.07
CA ARG A 120 7.03 -2.93 -22.76
C ARG A 120 6.19 -3.77 -23.72
N LEU A 121 4.96 -4.12 -23.33
CA LEU A 121 4.11 -5.04 -24.06
C LEU A 121 3.33 -4.34 -25.19
N SER A 122 3.43 -4.86 -26.40
CA SER A 122 2.58 -4.48 -27.53
C SER A 122 1.48 -5.52 -27.69
N LEU A 123 0.23 -5.13 -27.43
CA LEU A 123 -0.94 -6.03 -27.40
C LEU A 123 -2.05 -5.49 -28.33
N PRO A 124 -1.82 -5.44 -29.65
CA PRO A 124 -2.72 -4.75 -30.59
C PRO A 124 -4.11 -5.40 -30.69
N LEU A 125 -4.23 -6.70 -30.47
CA LEU A 125 -5.48 -7.45 -30.61
C LEU A 125 -6.40 -7.35 -29.40
N LEU A 126 -5.91 -6.85 -28.26
CA LEU A 126 -6.69 -6.74 -27.03
C LEU A 126 -7.35 -5.36 -26.90
N SER A 127 -8.59 -5.35 -26.42
CA SER A 127 -9.27 -4.13 -25.98
C SER A 127 -8.57 -3.49 -24.80
N GLY A 128 -8.87 -2.22 -24.50
CA GLY A 128 -8.29 -1.53 -23.33
C GLY A 128 -8.62 -2.20 -22.00
N GLU A 129 -9.77 -2.87 -21.90
CA GLU A 129 -10.16 -3.62 -20.71
C GLU A 129 -9.37 -4.93 -20.59
N GLN A 130 -9.28 -5.70 -21.66
CA GLN A 130 -8.50 -6.93 -21.69
C GLN A 130 -7.00 -6.69 -21.43
N LYS A 131 -6.44 -5.59 -21.95
CA LYS A 131 -5.07 -5.17 -21.64
C LYS A 131 -4.89 -4.92 -20.13
N ARG A 132 -5.79 -4.15 -19.51
CA ARG A 132 -5.71 -3.92 -18.07
C ARG A 132 -5.81 -5.20 -17.26
N LEU A 133 -6.71 -6.09 -17.66
CA LEU A 133 -6.91 -7.37 -17.00
C LEU A 133 -5.65 -8.25 -17.08
N LEU A 134 -5.09 -8.40 -18.29
CA LEU A 134 -3.83 -9.13 -18.53
C LEU A 134 -2.67 -8.52 -17.73
N LEU A 135 -2.49 -7.21 -17.78
CA LEU A 135 -1.41 -6.54 -17.04
C LEU A 135 -1.54 -6.76 -15.53
N THR A 136 -2.76 -6.70 -15.00
CA THR A 136 -3.01 -6.97 -13.58
C THR A 136 -2.74 -8.44 -13.25
N ALA A 137 -3.12 -9.37 -14.11
CA ALA A 137 -2.85 -10.79 -13.97
C ALA A 137 -1.33 -11.11 -14.01
N LEU A 138 -0.58 -10.49 -14.93
CA LEU A 138 0.89 -10.61 -14.98
C LEU A 138 1.58 -10.06 -13.73
N VAL A 139 1.04 -8.99 -13.15
CA VAL A 139 1.53 -8.48 -11.87
C VAL A 139 1.23 -9.48 -10.76
N ALA A 140 0.01 -10.01 -10.73
CA ALA A 140 -0.46 -10.91 -9.68
C ALA A 140 0.31 -12.24 -9.64
N ALA A 141 0.70 -12.76 -10.81
CA ALA A 141 1.38 -14.07 -10.94
C ALA A 141 2.58 -14.22 -10.00
N ASP A 142 3.42 -13.20 -9.89
CA ASP A 142 4.65 -13.24 -9.07
C ASP A 142 4.63 -12.19 -7.94
N TYR A 143 3.46 -11.64 -7.61
CA TYR A 143 3.37 -10.53 -6.66
C TYR A 143 3.99 -10.87 -5.29
N ARG A 144 3.73 -12.07 -4.78
CA ARG A 144 4.21 -12.49 -3.45
C ARG A 144 5.73 -12.56 -3.41
N GLU A 145 6.34 -13.17 -4.43
CA GLU A 145 7.79 -13.33 -4.57
C GLU A 145 8.48 -11.98 -4.79
N ASP A 146 7.93 -11.17 -5.69
CA ASP A 146 8.46 -9.84 -5.98
C ASP A 146 8.40 -8.94 -4.76
N ARG A 147 7.27 -8.94 -4.05
CA ARG A 147 7.09 -8.20 -2.79
C ARG A 147 8.10 -8.62 -1.73
N ALA A 148 8.26 -9.92 -1.52
CA ALA A 148 9.22 -10.46 -0.55
C ALA A 148 10.67 -10.09 -0.92
N TYR A 149 11.02 -10.17 -2.20
CA TYR A 149 12.33 -9.77 -2.70
C TYR A 149 12.61 -8.28 -2.44
N VAL A 150 11.64 -7.41 -2.78
CA VAL A 150 11.77 -5.96 -2.56
C VAL A 150 11.88 -5.64 -1.07
N ALA A 151 11.00 -6.18 -0.24
CA ALA A 151 11.02 -5.96 1.20
C ALA A 151 12.38 -6.32 1.82
N LYS A 152 12.98 -7.44 1.40
CA LYS A 152 14.33 -7.83 1.83
C LYS A 152 15.41 -6.82 1.40
N ARG A 153 15.27 -6.20 0.23
CA ARG A 153 16.24 -5.20 -0.28
C ARG A 153 16.09 -3.83 0.37
N LEU A 154 14.93 -3.54 0.97
CA LEU A 154 14.67 -2.29 1.68
C LEU A 154 15.18 -2.30 3.13
N CYS A 155 15.52 -3.46 3.67
CA CYS A 155 16.05 -3.55 5.04
C CYS A 155 17.34 -2.72 5.19
N GLY A 156 17.39 -1.88 6.25
CA GLY A 156 18.57 -1.08 6.59
C GLY A 156 18.65 0.29 5.91
N PHE A 157 17.65 0.69 5.12
CA PHE A 157 17.60 2.05 4.61
C PHE A 157 17.00 3.01 5.64
N GLU A 158 17.58 4.18 5.75
CA GLU A 158 17.07 5.29 6.58
C GLU A 158 16.16 6.22 5.77
N GLU A 159 16.50 6.42 4.49
CA GLU A 159 15.73 7.22 3.54
C GLU A 159 15.36 6.38 2.31
N TYR A 160 14.20 6.64 1.73
CA TYR A 160 13.68 5.89 0.59
C TYR A 160 13.47 6.81 -0.62
N CYS A 161 14.37 6.75 -1.58
CA CYS A 161 14.13 7.28 -2.92
C CYS A 161 13.58 6.15 -3.79
N LEU A 162 12.27 6.15 -4.10
CA LEU A 162 11.61 5.04 -4.79
C LEU A 162 12.26 4.72 -6.14
N ASP A 163 12.52 5.76 -6.95
CA ASP A 163 13.14 5.59 -8.27
C ASP A 163 14.60 5.12 -8.14
N GLY A 164 15.33 5.65 -7.15
CA GLY A 164 16.69 5.23 -6.85
C GLY A 164 16.76 3.76 -6.44
N VAL A 165 15.87 3.32 -5.56
CA VAL A 165 15.75 1.91 -5.17
C VAL A 165 15.46 1.06 -6.40
N PHE A 166 14.44 1.42 -7.18
CA PHE A 166 14.04 0.66 -8.37
C PHE A 166 15.15 0.58 -9.42
N HIS A 167 15.77 1.70 -9.74
CA HIS A 167 16.76 1.76 -10.81
C HIS A 167 18.13 1.18 -10.44
N PHE A 168 18.55 1.25 -9.18
CA PHE A 168 19.91 0.87 -8.79
C PHE A 168 20.00 -0.40 -7.93
N ARG A 169 18.94 -0.75 -7.18
CA ARG A 169 18.97 -1.86 -6.22
C ARG A 169 18.20 -3.09 -6.67
N LEU A 170 17.31 -2.96 -7.67
CA LEU A 170 16.39 -4.01 -8.08
C LEU A 170 16.65 -4.50 -9.52
N GLN A 171 17.93 -4.51 -9.96
CA GLN A 171 18.29 -4.92 -11.32
C GLN A 171 17.89 -6.38 -11.64
N GLU A 172 18.05 -7.29 -10.66
CA GLU A 172 17.63 -8.69 -10.83
C GLU A 172 16.11 -8.82 -11.00
N LEU A 173 15.35 -8.00 -10.26
CA LEU A 173 13.91 -7.96 -10.38
C LEU A 173 13.48 -7.47 -11.77
N LYS A 174 14.11 -6.39 -12.25
CA LYS A 174 13.87 -5.86 -13.61
C LYS A 174 14.18 -6.90 -14.68
N ARG A 175 15.31 -7.62 -14.57
CA ARG A 175 15.67 -8.69 -15.51
C ARG A 175 14.63 -9.82 -15.53
N ARG A 176 14.09 -10.21 -14.37
CA ARG A 176 12.98 -11.17 -14.33
C ARG A 176 11.74 -10.65 -15.04
N TRP A 177 11.38 -9.38 -14.86
CA TRP A 177 10.25 -8.77 -15.58
C TRP A 177 10.51 -8.65 -17.08
N GLU A 178 11.75 -8.35 -17.50
CA GLU A 178 12.15 -8.37 -18.91
C GLU A 178 11.94 -9.76 -19.52
N ASN A 179 12.42 -10.80 -18.84
CA ASN A 179 12.21 -12.17 -19.29
C ASN A 179 10.72 -12.51 -19.42
N ILE A 180 9.89 -12.16 -18.43
CA ILE A 180 8.45 -12.40 -18.52
C ILE A 180 7.86 -11.65 -19.73
N ALA A 181 8.21 -10.39 -19.93
CA ALA A 181 7.71 -9.61 -21.06
C ALA A 181 8.08 -10.19 -22.41
N ASP A 182 9.28 -10.78 -22.54
CA ASP A 182 9.76 -11.41 -23.77
C ASP A 182 9.03 -12.72 -24.10
N TYR A 183 8.40 -13.36 -23.10
CA TYR A 183 7.55 -14.55 -23.29
C TYR A 183 6.08 -14.22 -23.64
N VAL A 184 5.63 -12.97 -23.47
CA VAL A 184 4.26 -12.58 -23.81
C VAL A 184 4.13 -12.36 -25.30
N PRO A 185 3.31 -13.16 -26.03
CA PRO A 185 3.18 -13.03 -27.47
C PRO A 185 2.50 -11.70 -27.86
N THR A 186 2.92 -11.11 -28.97
CA THR A 186 2.29 -9.89 -29.51
C THR A 186 0.92 -10.14 -30.13
N ASP A 187 0.63 -11.38 -30.53
CA ASP A 187 -0.65 -11.85 -31.08
C ASP A 187 -1.58 -12.46 -30.03
N MET A 188 -1.35 -12.13 -28.75
CA MET A 188 -2.19 -12.57 -27.63
C MET A 188 -3.66 -12.20 -27.86
N THR A 189 -4.53 -13.22 -27.77
CA THR A 189 -5.98 -13.09 -27.96
C THR A 189 -6.72 -13.04 -26.63
N GLU A 190 -8.02 -12.71 -26.66
CA GLU A 190 -8.90 -12.78 -25.49
C GLU A 190 -8.89 -14.17 -24.86
N SER A 191 -8.98 -15.22 -25.66
CA SER A 191 -8.96 -16.61 -25.15
C SER A 191 -7.64 -16.94 -24.44
N SER A 192 -6.51 -16.39 -24.90
CA SER A 192 -5.23 -16.57 -24.22
C SER A 192 -5.19 -15.86 -22.87
N VAL A 193 -5.81 -14.66 -22.77
CA VAL A 193 -5.95 -13.93 -21.51
C VAL A 193 -6.85 -14.70 -20.55
N ASP A 194 -7.98 -15.23 -21.04
CA ASP A 194 -8.91 -16.03 -20.25
C ASP A 194 -8.21 -17.26 -19.67
N GLY A 195 -7.50 -18.04 -20.47
CA GLY A 195 -6.78 -19.22 -20.01
C GLY A 195 -5.68 -18.90 -18.99
N PHE A 196 -5.02 -17.74 -19.13
CA PHE A 196 -4.03 -17.30 -18.16
C PHE A 196 -4.68 -16.91 -16.80
N ILE A 197 -5.82 -16.24 -16.84
CA ILE A 197 -6.55 -15.89 -15.60
C ILE A 197 -7.09 -17.14 -14.91
N GLU A 198 -7.66 -18.09 -15.67
CA GLU A 198 -8.12 -19.37 -15.13
C GLU A 198 -6.99 -20.11 -14.42
N PHE A 199 -5.80 -20.19 -15.05
CA PHE A 199 -4.62 -20.78 -14.44
C PHE A 199 -4.27 -20.10 -13.09
N LEU A 200 -4.26 -18.76 -13.02
CA LEU A 200 -3.98 -18.02 -11.78
C LEU A 200 -5.03 -18.26 -10.68
N VAL A 201 -6.30 -18.36 -11.08
CA VAL A 201 -7.40 -18.61 -10.14
C VAL A 201 -7.35 -20.03 -9.58
N ASP A 202 -6.87 -21.00 -10.37
CA ASP A 202 -6.72 -22.38 -9.91
C ASP A 202 -5.58 -22.56 -8.91
N ASP A 203 -4.53 -21.76 -9.01
CA ASP A 203 -3.40 -21.72 -8.08
C ASP A 203 -3.63 -20.79 -6.86
N GLY A 204 -4.84 -20.26 -6.72
CA GLY A 204 -5.21 -19.32 -5.67
C GLY A 204 -5.23 -19.94 -4.27
N GLU A 205 -5.00 -19.12 -3.25
CA GLU A 205 -5.02 -19.49 -1.85
C GLU A 205 -5.84 -18.50 -1.00
N GLY A 206 -6.56 -19.05 0.00
CA GLY A 206 -7.25 -18.24 0.99
C GLY A 206 -8.56 -17.63 0.53
N LYS A 207 -9.05 -16.66 1.30
CA LYS A 207 -10.38 -16.07 1.14
C LYS A 207 -10.32 -14.57 0.99
N LEU A 208 -11.23 -14.04 0.17
CA LEU A 208 -11.43 -12.62 0.00
C LEU A 208 -12.91 -12.28 0.09
N TYR A 209 -13.24 -11.13 0.66
CA TYR A 209 -14.59 -10.66 0.81
C TYR A 209 -14.84 -9.42 -0.03
N ILE A 210 -15.94 -9.36 -0.75
CA ILE A 210 -16.42 -8.16 -1.45
C ILE A 210 -17.69 -7.69 -0.77
N LYS A 211 -17.71 -6.44 -0.32
CA LYS A 211 -18.87 -5.81 0.31
C LYS A 211 -19.05 -4.40 -0.22
N ASN A 212 -20.21 -4.12 -0.81
CA ASN A 212 -20.54 -2.80 -1.36
C ASN A 212 -19.45 -2.24 -2.30
N GLY A 213 -18.97 -3.06 -3.24
CA GLY A 213 -17.96 -2.69 -4.22
C GLY A 213 -16.53 -2.53 -3.66
N LYS A 214 -16.28 -2.93 -2.42
CA LYS A 214 -14.95 -2.90 -1.78
C LYS A 214 -14.49 -4.31 -1.46
N ALA A 215 -13.18 -4.55 -1.60
CA ALA A 215 -12.56 -5.83 -1.29
C ALA A 215 -11.85 -5.81 0.07
N TYR A 216 -11.94 -6.92 0.79
CA TYR A 216 -11.37 -7.11 2.13
C TYR A 216 -10.63 -8.45 2.19
N ASP A 217 -9.54 -8.51 2.95
CA ASP A 217 -8.82 -9.75 3.23
C ASP A 217 -9.57 -10.65 4.23
N ALA A 218 -8.96 -11.78 4.59
CA ALA A 218 -9.51 -12.74 5.55
C ALA A 218 -9.73 -12.15 6.96
N ASP A 219 -8.98 -11.10 7.31
CA ASP A 219 -9.09 -10.38 8.58
C ASP A 219 -10.05 -9.17 8.51
N TYR A 220 -10.82 -9.06 7.42
CA TYR A 220 -11.71 -7.93 7.12
C TYR A 220 -11.02 -6.57 7.03
N ARG A 221 -9.73 -6.53 6.65
CA ARG A 221 -9.02 -5.29 6.36
C ARG A 221 -9.27 -4.87 4.92
N LEU A 222 -9.58 -3.59 4.74
CA LEU A 222 -9.82 -3.04 3.40
C LEU A 222 -8.58 -3.14 2.52
N LEU A 223 -8.74 -3.76 1.36
CA LEU A 223 -7.73 -3.84 0.33
C LEU A 223 -7.83 -2.64 -0.62
N SER A 224 -6.69 -2.10 -1.02
CA SER A 224 -6.58 -0.97 -1.95
C SER A 224 -5.31 -1.03 -2.81
N ARG A 225 -4.74 -2.23 -2.96
CA ARG A 225 -3.51 -2.45 -3.74
C ARG A 225 -3.71 -2.21 -5.23
N SER A 226 -4.91 -2.52 -5.74
CA SER A 226 -5.25 -2.28 -7.15
C SER A 226 -5.19 -0.80 -7.54
N LEU A 227 -5.30 0.13 -6.60
CA LEU A 227 -5.09 1.55 -6.84
C LEU A 227 -3.71 1.82 -7.47
N LEU A 228 -2.69 1.01 -7.14
CA LEU A 228 -1.34 1.12 -7.69
C LEU A 228 -1.26 0.80 -9.19
N THR A 229 -2.31 0.21 -9.78
CA THR A 229 -2.45 0.04 -11.25
C THR A 229 -3.21 1.19 -11.91
N GLY A 230 -3.50 2.25 -11.16
CA GLY A 230 -4.22 3.45 -11.61
C GLY A 230 -5.74 3.40 -11.39
N VAL A 231 -6.32 2.25 -11.04
CA VAL A 231 -7.78 2.12 -10.81
C VAL A 231 -8.05 1.17 -9.65
N GLN A 232 -8.69 1.69 -8.62
CA GLN A 232 -9.18 0.81 -7.54
C GLN A 232 -10.34 -0.04 -8.04
N SER A 233 -10.24 -1.36 -7.92
CA SER A 233 -11.21 -2.30 -8.48
C SER A 233 -11.27 -3.58 -7.65
N PRO A 234 -12.47 -4.08 -7.31
CA PRO A 234 -12.61 -5.40 -6.67
C PRO A 234 -11.95 -6.52 -7.47
N ILE A 235 -12.07 -6.50 -8.80
CA ILE A 235 -11.42 -7.48 -9.70
C ILE A 235 -9.90 -7.43 -9.53
N GLY A 236 -9.32 -6.22 -9.50
CA GLY A 236 -7.88 -6.05 -9.28
C GLY A 236 -7.43 -6.59 -7.93
N GLU A 237 -8.22 -6.36 -6.86
CA GLU A 237 -7.90 -6.89 -5.53
C GLU A 237 -8.01 -8.41 -5.48
N VAL A 238 -9.00 -9.01 -6.16
CA VAL A 238 -9.17 -10.47 -6.24
C VAL A 238 -7.97 -11.11 -6.93
N LEU A 239 -7.53 -10.56 -8.06
CA LEU A 239 -6.34 -11.06 -8.78
C LEU A 239 -5.06 -10.90 -7.94
N LEU A 240 -4.78 -9.68 -7.45
CA LEU A 240 -3.60 -9.39 -6.63
C LEU A 240 -3.59 -10.14 -5.29
N GLY A 241 -4.77 -10.49 -4.78
CA GLY A 241 -4.93 -11.30 -3.59
C GLY A 241 -4.61 -12.78 -3.81
N GLY A 242 -4.73 -13.25 -5.06
CA GLY A 242 -4.60 -14.67 -5.39
C GLY A 242 -5.59 -15.52 -4.58
N ALA A 243 -6.86 -15.06 -4.46
CA ALA A 243 -7.84 -15.71 -3.62
C ALA A 243 -8.32 -17.01 -4.27
N GLU A 244 -8.42 -18.10 -3.49
CA GLU A 244 -9.08 -19.33 -3.88
C GLU A 244 -10.61 -19.17 -3.85
N GLN A 245 -11.14 -18.43 -2.86
CA GLN A 245 -12.57 -18.24 -2.65
C GLN A 245 -12.93 -16.77 -2.47
N VAL A 246 -14.02 -16.34 -3.09
CA VAL A 246 -14.53 -14.97 -3.00
C VAL A 246 -15.97 -14.96 -2.47
N TYR A 247 -16.20 -14.26 -1.37
CA TYR A 247 -17.50 -14.09 -0.75
C TYR A 247 -18.02 -12.67 -1.03
N CYS A 248 -19.19 -12.59 -1.65
CA CYS A 248 -19.83 -11.34 -2.02
C CYS A 248 -21.03 -11.04 -1.14
N PHE A 249 -21.04 -9.91 -0.45
CA PHE A 249 -22.11 -9.44 0.41
C PHE A 249 -22.72 -8.14 -0.12
N GLY A 250 -24.05 -8.12 -0.27
CA GLY A 250 -24.79 -6.95 -0.75
C GLY A 250 -24.60 -6.71 -2.25
N GLU A 251 -24.56 -5.43 -2.63
CA GLU A 251 -24.47 -5.05 -4.04
C GLU A 251 -23.07 -5.27 -4.61
N VAL A 252 -23.01 -5.97 -5.73
CA VAL A 252 -21.81 -6.19 -6.54
C VAL A 252 -22.13 -5.69 -7.95
N ASP A 253 -21.27 -4.81 -8.47
CA ASP A 253 -21.45 -4.27 -9.82
C ASP A 253 -21.43 -5.37 -10.89
N ASP A 254 -22.09 -5.12 -12.02
CA ASP A 254 -22.29 -6.11 -13.07
C ASP A 254 -20.97 -6.62 -13.66
N ARG A 255 -19.95 -5.77 -13.77
CA ARG A 255 -18.64 -6.13 -14.28
C ARG A 255 -17.92 -7.09 -13.33
N THR A 256 -17.89 -6.78 -12.05
CA THR A 256 -17.31 -7.65 -11.02
C THR A 256 -18.07 -8.97 -10.95
N ARG A 257 -19.40 -8.92 -11.02
CA ARG A 257 -20.24 -10.11 -11.03
C ARG A 257 -19.97 -11.00 -12.26
N ALA A 258 -19.84 -10.41 -13.44
CA ALA A 258 -19.53 -11.14 -14.68
C ALA A 258 -18.16 -11.79 -14.61
N PHE A 259 -17.14 -11.07 -14.12
CA PHE A 259 -15.80 -11.59 -13.90
C PHE A 259 -15.81 -12.79 -12.94
N LEU A 260 -16.44 -12.67 -11.79
CA LEU A 260 -16.52 -13.75 -10.81
C LEU A 260 -17.27 -14.97 -11.34
N LYS A 261 -18.36 -14.77 -12.07
CA LYS A 261 -19.08 -15.88 -12.71
C LYS A 261 -18.25 -16.60 -13.78
N LYS A 262 -17.41 -15.85 -14.52
CA LYS A 262 -16.57 -16.40 -15.58
C LYS A 262 -15.39 -17.21 -15.01
N TYR A 263 -14.66 -16.67 -14.06
CA TYR A 263 -13.38 -17.25 -13.61
C TYR A 263 -13.44 -17.94 -12.23
N TYR A 264 -14.42 -17.57 -11.41
CA TYR A 264 -14.59 -18.10 -10.04
C TYR A 264 -15.86 -18.94 -9.85
N ALA A 265 -16.51 -19.36 -10.90
CA ALA A 265 -17.79 -20.08 -10.94
C ALA A 265 -18.22 -20.78 -9.61
N ALA A 266 -17.52 -21.89 -9.24
CA ALA A 266 -17.78 -22.64 -8.01
C ALA A 266 -17.06 -22.04 -6.77
N LYS A 267 -16.16 -21.08 -6.96
CA LYS A 267 -15.31 -20.46 -5.91
C LYS A 267 -15.88 -19.11 -5.42
N ALA A 268 -16.89 -18.54 -6.13
CA ALA A 268 -17.56 -17.30 -5.75
C ALA A 268 -18.93 -17.60 -5.09
N VAL A 269 -19.14 -17.08 -3.89
CA VAL A 269 -20.38 -17.20 -3.12
C VAL A 269 -21.05 -15.83 -3.04
N PHE A 270 -22.26 -15.73 -3.57
CA PHE A 270 -23.08 -14.51 -3.51
C PHE A 270 -24.13 -14.67 -2.40
N CYS A 271 -24.07 -13.81 -1.36
CA CYS A 271 -24.93 -13.82 -0.18
C CYS A 271 -25.93 -12.66 -0.21
#